data_81ce9005c5f3ede9d11820ea66851341
#
_entry.id   81ce9005c5f3ede9d11820ea66851341
#
_cell.length_a   1.000
_cell.length_b   1.000
_cell.length_c   1.000
_cell.angle_alpha   90.00
_cell.angle_beta   90.00
_cell.angle_gamma   90.00
#
_symmetry.space_group_name_H-M   'P 1'
#
loop_
_entity.id
_entity.type
_entity.pdbx_description
1 polymer ?
#
loop_
_entity_poly.entity_id
_entity_poly.type
_entity_poly.pdbx_seq_one_letter_code
_entity_poly.pdbx_strand_id
1 'polypeptide(L)'
;MKKIGIRILRCMALLSMVGCGRIEGASVQDLSNTKDAIVESETTLAENNNEYSNKNSLFYSDISSYEIFTDVNSEAALKNLYYNIDEFIDSDSSDVIVKGNIIEIEYVYIDGCSYSVLTVDVERAYKGEVQETITVYEDGGYTRLSDEKEQIEAHADLSQYTEEEMENLLINHTFMGAEHSNVGDTVILFLKTNEGSILGDSYRINCSVFGRYTLNKDSYIRPEFIVENDNPEKITTYSNMDTFEFSVSKSMLEDKLSQQ
;
A
#
# COMPACT_ATOMS: atom_id res chain seq x y z
N MET A 1 -4.97 -24.77 -28.41
CA MET A 1 -4.89 -23.59 -27.56
C MET A 1 -5.51 -22.42 -28.30
N LYS A 2 -6.76 -22.05 -27.97
CA LYS A 2 -7.46 -20.91 -28.55
C LYS A 2 -7.17 -19.72 -27.62
N LYS A 3 -6.40 -18.74 -28.11
CA LYS A 3 -6.28 -17.45 -27.44
C LYS A 3 -7.62 -16.72 -27.54
N ILE A 4 -8.39 -16.73 -26.47
CA ILE A 4 -9.58 -15.92 -26.34
C ILE A 4 -9.08 -14.54 -25.91
N GLY A 5 -9.05 -13.61 -26.85
CA GLY A 5 -8.79 -12.21 -26.56
C GLY A 5 -10.01 -11.62 -25.86
N ILE A 6 -10.00 -11.60 -24.55
CA ILE A 6 -11.00 -10.90 -23.74
C ILE A 6 -10.67 -9.41 -23.88
N ARG A 7 -11.53 -8.68 -24.60
CA ARG A 7 -11.52 -7.22 -24.53
C ARG A 7 -12.14 -6.85 -23.18
N ILE A 8 -11.26 -6.59 -22.21
CA ILE A 8 -11.68 -6.13 -20.88
C ILE A 8 -12.32 -4.76 -21.06
N LEU A 9 -13.60 -4.71 -20.74
CA LEU A 9 -14.35 -3.47 -20.61
C LEU A 9 -13.70 -2.70 -19.43
N ARG A 10 -13.19 -1.51 -19.72
CA ARG A 10 -12.59 -0.64 -18.72
C ARG A 10 -13.63 -0.34 -17.64
N CYS A 11 -13.54 -1.02 -16.51
CA CYS A 11 -14.28 -0.67 -15.30
C CYS A 11 -13.54 0.42 -14.57
N MET A 12 -14.01 1.65 -14.71
CA MET A 12 -13.73 2.69 -13.72
C MET A 12 -14.50 2.32 -12.45
N ALA A 13 -13.90 1.57 -11.57
CA ALA A 13 -14.37 1.47 -10.21
C ALA A 13 -14.11 2.83 -9.55
N LEU A 14 -15.12 3.67 -9.52
CA LEU A 14 -15.20 4.78 -8.56
C LEU A 14 -15.39 4.14 -7.16
N LEU A 15 -14.34 3.54 -6.65
CA LEU A 15 -14.24 3.31 -5.23
C LEU A 15 -14.12 4.69 -4.59
N SER A 16 -15.23 5.12 -3.99
CA SER A 16 -15.22 6.21 -3.01
C SER A 16 -14.32 5.73 -1.86
N MET A 17 -13.03 5.97 -1.96
CA MET A 17 -12.12 5.87 -0.83
C MET A 17 -12.64 6.85 0.20
N VAL A 18 -13.32 6.32 1.23
CA VAL A 18 -13.51 7.03 2.49
C VAL A 18 -12.09 7.14 3.06
N GLY A 19 -11.40 8.19 2.65
CA GLY A 19 -10.15 8.54 3.26
C GLY A 19 -10.40 8.68 4.76
N CYS A 20 -9.61 8.05 5.61
CA CYS A 20 -9.49 8.37 7.01
C CYS A 20 -9.11 9.84 7.17
N GLY A 21 -10.07 10.73 6.95
CA GLY A 21 -10.02 12.13 7.27
C GLY A 21 -10.60 12.31 8.66
N ARG A 22 -9.76 12.69 9.59
CA ARG A 22 -10.13 13.15 10.93
C ARG A 22 -11.20 14.24 10.79
N ILE A 23 -12.40 13.97 11.27
CA ILE A 23 -13.45 14.98 11.40
C ILE A 23 -13.08 15.84 12.61
N GLU A 24 -12.55 17.03 12.36
CA GLU A 24 -12.44 18.07 13.38
C GLU A 24 -13.76 18.82 13.46
N GLY A 25 -14.33 18.86 14.67
CA GLY A 25 -15.22 19.93 15.10
C GLY A 25 -16.72 19.67 15.03
N ALA A 26 -17.25 19.03 16.06
CA ALA A 26 -18.60 19.34 16.55
C ALA A 26 -18.50 19.56 18.05
N SER A 27 -18.86 20.79 18.47
CA SER A 27 -18.90 21.22 19.85
C SER A 27 -19.91 20.43 20.66
N VAL A 28 -19.43 19.86 21.78
CA VAL A 28 -20.29 19.24 22.80
C VAL A 28 -20.83 20.34 23.69
N GLN A 29 -22.14 20.57 23.67
CA GLN A 29 -22.86 21.21 24.77
C GLN A 29 -23.58 20.15 25.60
N ASP A 30 -23.21 20.16 26.88
CA ASP A 30 -23.95 19.72 28.07
C ASP A 30 -25.03 18.63 27.95
N LEU A 31 -24.77 17.51 28.60
CA LEU A 31 -25.75 16.80 29.41
C LEU A 31 -25.04 16.13 30.59
N SER A 32 -25.15 16.80 31.72
CA SER A 32 -24.88 16.27 33.05
C SER A 32 -25.97 15.30 33.49
N ASN A 33 -25.59 14.27 34.23
CA ASN A 33 -26.35 13.32 35.03
C ASN A 33 -26.68 11.97 34.36
N THR A 34 -25.85 10.98 34.67
CA THR A 34 -26.25 9.80 35.46
C THR A 34 -24.99 9.07 35.92
N LYS A 35 -24.76 9.04 37.21
CA LYS A 35 -23.87 8.11 37.90
C LYS A 35 -24.57 6.76 37.94
N ASP A 36 -23.74 5.72 37.97
CA ASP A 36 -23.98 4.32 38.28
C ASP A 36 -24.11 3.41 37.03
N ALA A 37 -22.98 2.86 36.66
CA ALA A 37 -22.73 1.49 36.18
C ALA A 37 -21.33 1.41 35.53
N ILE A 38 -20.31 1.47 36.35
CA ILE A 38 -18.97 1.02 35.94
C ILE A 38 -18.71 -0.27 36.72
N VAL A 39 -18.83 -1.41 36.10
CA VAL A 39 -18.05 -2.63 36.33
C VAL A 39 -18.23 -3.56 35.12
N GLU A 40 -17.13 -4.10 34.61
CA GLU A 40 -16.99 -5.22 33.67
C GLU A 40 -17.20 -4.92 32.17
N SER A 41 -16.14 -4.42 31.53
CA SER A 41 -15.80 -4.80 30.15
C SER A 41 -14.34 -4.47 29.77
N GLU A 42 -13.41 -4.84 30.62
CA GLU A 42 -11.98 -4.81 30.29
C GLU A 42 -11.43 -6.21 29.99
N THR A 43 -11.98 -6.96 29.04
CA THR A 43 -11.35 -8.23 28.65
C THR A 43 -11.80 -8.72 27.25
N THR A 44 -12.06 -7.84 26.28
CA THR A 44 -12.47 -8.31 24.94
C THR A 44 -11.82 -7.56 23.78
N LEU A 45 -10.79 -6.76 23.99
CA LEU A 45 -10.09 -6.05 22.92
C LEU A 45 -8.75 -6.68 22.49
N ALA A 46 -8.31 -7.74 23.19
CA ALA A 46 -7.03 -8.39 22.90
C ALA A 46 -7.13 -9.69 22.06
N GLU A 47 -8.33 -10.17 21.74
CA GLU A 47 -8.52 -11.43 21.02
C GLU A 47 -8.95 -11.28 19.54
N ASN A 48 -9.28 -10.08 19.07
CA ASN A 48 -9.73 -9.90 17.68
C ASN A 48 -8.60 -9.65 16.66
N ASN A 49 -7.34 -9.52 17.09
CA ASN A 49 -6.22 -9.30 16.16
C ASN A 49 -5.68 -10.58 15.53
N ASN A 50 -6.24 -11.77 15.82
CA ASN A 50 -5.77 -13.05 15.29
C ASN A 50 -6.73 -13.75 14.32
N GLU A 51 -7.84 -13.15 13.95
CA GLU A 51 -8.82 -13.84 13.08
C GLU A 51 -8.59 -13.60 11.57
N TYR A 52 -7.76 -12.62 11.19
CA TYR A 52 -7.41 -12.38 9.78
C TYR A 52 -6.22 -13.22 9.29
N SER A 53 -5.53 -13.95 10.16
CA SER A 53 -4.27 -14.63 9.83
C SER A 53 -4.37 -16.15 9.64
N ASN A 54 -5.47 -16.74 9.13
CA ASN A 54 -5.46 -18.20 9.02
C ASN A 54 -6.37 -18.85 7.96
N LYS A 55 -6.35 -18.33 6.72
CA LYS A 55 -6.69 -19.17 5.56
C LYS A 55 -5.83 -18.77 4.36
N ASN A 56 -4.77 -19.57 4.14
CA ASN A 56 -3.98 -19.50 2.91
C ASN A 56 -3.31 -18.14 2.64
N SER A 57 -2.45 -17.68 3.56
CA SER A 57 -1.54 -16.56 3.27
C SER A 57 -0.89 -16.73 1.91
N LEU A 58 -0.81 -15.65 1.15
CA LEU A 58 -0.19 -15.63 -0.16
C LEU A 58 1.15 -14.93 -0.04
N PHE A 59 2.25 -15.66 -0.25
CA PHE A 59 3.59 -15.12 -0.13
C PHE A 59 4.22 -14.85 -1.50
N TYR A 60 5.20 -13.94 -1.52
CA TYR A 60 5.98 -13.59 -2.71
C TYR A 60 6.55 -14.82 -3.43
N SER A 61 7.03 -15.83 -2.69
CA SER A 61 7.57 -17.07 -3.23
C SER A 61 6.56 -17.87 -4.07
N ASP A 62 5.27 -17.69 -3.80
CA ASP A 62 4.21 -18.50 -4.36
C ASP A 62 3.64 -17.91 -5.66
N ILE A 63 3.79 -16.60 -5.86
CA ILE A 63 3.18 -15.85 -6.99
C ILE A 63 3.47 -16.50 -8.34
N SER A 64 4.69 -16.96 -8.55
CA SER A 64 5.09 -17.59 -9.82
C SER A 64 4.36 -18.89 -10.15
N SER A 65 3.68 -19.50 -9.17
CA SER A 65 2.91 -20.73 -9.34
C SER A 65 1.46 -20.50 -9.76
N TYR A 66 0.99 -19.24 -9.71
CA TYR A 66 -0.37 -18.85 -10.04
C TYR A 66 -0.49 -18.24 -11.44
N GLU A 67 -1.69 -18.26 -11.99
CA GLU A 67 -2.03 -17.55 -13.21
C GLU A 67 -2.67 -16.19 -12.87
N ILE A 68 -2.26 -15.14 -13.58
CA ILE A 68 -2.89 -13.81 -13.43
C ILE A 68 -4.19 -13.78 -14.22
N PHE A 69 -5.30 -13.59 -13.52
CA PHE A 69 -6.62 -13.43 -14.10
C PHE A 69 -6.76 -12.05 -14.76
N THR A 70 -6.38 -11.00 -14.03
CA THR A 70 -6.45 -9.62 -14.53
C THR A 70 -5.52 -8.71 -13.74
N ASP A 71 -5.21 -7.55 -14.36
CA ASP A 71 -4.55 -6.44 -13.71
C ASP A 71 -5.58 -5.37 -13.34
N VAL A 72 -5.51 -4.85 -12.12
CA VAL A 72 -6.32 -3.75 -11.62
C VAL A 72 -5.40 -2.60 -11.25
N ASN A 73 -5.55 -1.48 -11.94
CA ASN A 73 -4.78 -0.29 -11.64
C ASN A 73 -5.65 0.70 -10.85
N SER A 74 -5.27 0.94 -9.60
CA SER A 74 -5.91 1.91 -8.72
C SER A 74 -5.25 3.26 -8.89
N GLU A 75 -6.06 4.31 -9.08
CA GLU A 75 -5.61 5.70 -9.11
C GLU A 75 -6.22 6.44 -7.92
N ALA A 76 -5.41 7.20 -7.21
CA ALA A 76 -5.89 8.09 -6.17
C ALA A 76 -5.27 9.47 -6.31
N ALA A 77 -6.04 10.50 -5.95
CA ALA A 77 -5.50 11.85 -5.80
C ALA A 77 -4.63 11.87 -4.54
N LEU A 78 -3.32 11.85 -4.70
CA LEU A 78 -2.40 12.04 -3.59
C LEU A 78 -2.48 13.48 -3.10
N LYS A 79 -2.79 13.68 -1.84
CA LYS A 79 -2.92 15.00 -1.23
C LYS A 79 -1.60 15.78 -1.29
N ASN A 80 -0.49 15.06 -1.15
CA ASN A 80 0.86 15.61 -1.18
C ASN A 80 1.74 14.65 -1.97
N LEU A 81 1.97 14.93 -3.24
CA LEU A 81 2.98 14.23 -4.03
C LEU A 81 4.26 15.06 -3.96
N TYR A 82 5.31 14.48 -3.38
CA TYR A 82 6.63 15.10 -3.33
C TYR A 82 7.40 14.76 -4.60
N TYR A 83 7.82 15.79 -5.33
CA TYR A 83 8.43 15.63 -6.65
C TYR A 83 9.90 15.22 -6.58
N ASN A 84 10.59 15.59 -5.50
CA ASN A 84 11.99 15.29 -5.27
C ASN A 84 12.28 14.98 -3.81
N ILE A 85 13.51 14.55 -3.54
CA ILE A 85 13.92 14.12 -2.20
C ILE A 85 13.94 15.27 -1.19
N ASP A 86 14.28 16.48 -1.64
CA ASP A 86 14.32 17.63 -0.75
C ASP A 86 12.93 17.98 -0.21
N GLU A 87 11.91 17.94 -1.08
CA GLU A 87 10.52 18.13 -0.66
C GLU A 87 10.08 17.07 0.35
N PHE A 88 10.48 15.80 0.19
CA PHE A 88 10.20 14.75 1.15
C PHE A 88 10.81 15.06 2.53
N ILE A 89 12.09 15.46 2.53
CA ILE A 89 12.84 15.75 3.75
C ILE A 89 12.27 17.02 4.41
N ASP A 90 12.13 18.10 3.64
CA ASP A 90 11.71 19.41 4.14
C ASP A 90 10.25 19.42 4.63
N SER A 91 9.40 18.57 4.06
CA SER A 91 7.98 18.50 4.45
C SER A 91 7.76 18.00 5.88
N ASP A 92 8.76 17.35 6.47
CA ASP A 92 8.65 16.68 7.78
C ASP A 92 7.44 15.71 7.87
N SER A 93 7.01 15.22 6.72
CA SER A 93 5.76 14.47 6.60
C SER A 93 5.88 13.00 7.00
N SER A 94 7.09 12.47 7.10
CA SER A 94 7.33 11.08 7.50
C SER A 94 7.65 11.00 8.99
N ASP A 95 7.05 10.03 9.68
CA ASP A 95 7.30 9.78 11.09
C ASP A 95 8.62 9.03 11.28
N VAL A 96 8.94 8.20 10.31
CA VAL A 96 10.12 7.33 10.29
C VAL A 96 10.77 7.34 8.90
N ILE A 97 12.10 7.33 8.85
CA ILE A 97 12.87 7.13 7.62
C ILE A 97 13.93 6.07 7.90
N VAL A 98 13.86 4.96 7.16
CA VAL A 98 14.78 3.84 7.34
C VAL A 98 15.44 3.42 6.03
N LYS A 99 16.64 2.86 6.16
CA LYS A 99 17.26 2.00 5.16
C LYS A 99 17.21 0.57 5.64
N GLY A 100 16.85 -0.37 4.78
CA GLY A 100 16.77 -1.78 5.12
C GLY A 100 16.66 -2.68 3.91
N ASN A 101 16.56 -3.98 4.19
CA ASN A 101 16.36 -5.01 3.17
C ASN A 101 14.98 -5.65 3.34
N ILE A 102 14.25 -5.82 2.26
CA ILE A 102 12.98 -6.55 2.27
C ILE A 102 13.31 -8.04 2.32
N ILE A 103 12.94 -8.70 3.43
CA ILE A 103 13.27 -10.11 3.66
C ILE A 103 12.10 -11.04 3.41
N GLU A 104 10.85 -10.52 3.47
CA GLU A 104 9.64 -11.27 3.19
C GLU A 104 8.55 -10.33 2.67
N ILE A 105 7.65 -10.83 1.84
CA ILE A 105 6.44 -10.14 1.40
C ILE A 105 5.27 -11.12 1.50
N GLU A 106 4.24 -10.74 2.26
CA GLU A 106 2.94 -11.37 2.31
C GLU A 106 1.91 -10.47 1.63
N TYR A 107 0.97 -11.04 0.89
CA TYR A 107 -0.10 -10.29 0.25
C TYR A 107 -1.40 -10.51 0.99
N VAL A 108 -2.08 -9.42 1.32
CA VAL A 108 -3.32 -9.44 2.11
C VAL A 108 -4.40 -8.57 1.48
N TYR A 109 -5.65 -9.01 1.65
CA TYR A 109 -6.82 -8.26 1.26
C TYR A 109 -7.60 -7.86 2.51
N ILE A 110 -7.65 -6.55 2.81
CA ILE A 110 -8.24 -6.02 4.04
C ILE A 110 -9.18 -4.87 3.67
N ASP A 111 -10.44 -4.97 4.09
CA ASP A 111 -11.46 -3.92 3.88
C ASP A 111 -11.58 -3.44 2.42
N GLY A 112 -11.49 -4.37 1.46
CA GLY A 112 -11.62 -4.04 0.05
C GLY A 112 -10.34 -3.47 -0.59
N CYS A 113 -9.21 -3.49 0.13
CA CYS A 113 -7.93 -3.02 -0.35
C CYS A 113 -6.89 -4.14 -0.35
N SER A 114 -6.10 -4.21 -1.42
CA SER A 114 -4.95 -5.11 -1.54
C SER A 114 -3.69 -4.42 -1.03
N TYR A 115 -2.91 -5.14 -0.22
CA TYR A 115 -1.64 -4.66 0.32
C TYR A 115 -0.55 -5.71 0.16
N SER A 116 0.67 -5.21 -0.12
CA SER A 116 1.90 -5.95 0.10
C SER A 116 2.41 -5.65 1.51
N VAL A 117 2.49 -6.66 2.36
CA VAL A 117 3.01 -6.56 3.73
C VAL A 117 4.48 -6.92 3.70
N LEU A 118 5.33 -5.92 3.79
CA LEU A 118 6.77 -6.07 3.72
C LEU A 118 7.33 -6.29 5.12
N THR A 119 8.12 -7.35 5.31
CA THR A 119 9.00 -7.50 6.47
C THR A 119 10.37 -6.93 6.10
N VAL A 120 10.78 -5.88 6.79
CA VAL A 120 12.01 -5.13 6.48
C VAL A 120 13.01 -5.29 7.62
N ASP A 121 14.20 -5.85 7.30
CA ASP A 121 15.36 -5.87 8.17
C ASP A 121 16.06 -4.51 8.10
N VAL A 122 16.05 -3.76 9.20
CA VAL A 122 16.49 -2.36 9.25
C VAL A 122 18.00 -2.28 9.43
N GLU A 123 18.71 -1.78 8.41
CA GLU A 123 20.12 -1.50 8.51
C GLU A 123 20.40 -0.19 9.26
N ARG A 124 19.54 0.82 9.06
CA ARG A 124 19.72 2.16 9.64
C ARG A 124 18.41 2.93 9.70
N ALA A 125 18.14 3.56 10.85
CA ALA A 125 17.15 4.60 10.98
C ALA A 125 17.81 5.97 10.81
N TYR A 126 17.28 6.78 9.90
CA TYR A 126 17.69 8.18 9.71
C TYR A 126 16.78 9.12 10.52
N LYS A 127 15.54 8.72 10.72
CA LYS A 127 14.54 9.46 11.49
C LYS A 127 13.64 8.48 12.24
N GLY A 128 13.29 8.83 13.48
CA GLY A 128 12.44 8.01 14.36
C GLY A 128 13.20 6.84 14.98
N GLU A 129 12.56 6.23 15.97
CA GLU A 129 13.06 5.02 16.63
C GLU A 129 12.26 3.83 16.11
N VAL A 130 12.93 2.76 15.71
CA VAL A 130 12.31 1.55 15.17
C VAL A 130 13.00 0.30 15.72
N GLN A 131 12.35 -0.83 15.62
CA GLN A 131 12.92 -2.14 15.90
C GLN A 131 13.87 -2.57 14.77
N GLU A 132 14.69 -3.59 15.02
CA GLU A 132 15.58 -4.20 14.02
C GLU A 132 14.81 -4.74 12.80
N THR A 133 13.59 -5.23 13.04
CA THR A 133 12.68 -5.69 11.99
C THR A 133 11.35 -4.96 12.14
N ILE A 134 10.83 -4.44 11.04
CA ILE A 134 9.57 -3.71 10.99
C ILE A 134 8.62 -4.27 9.93
N THR A 135 7.32 -4.09 10.18
CA THR A 135 6.26 -4.41 9.23
C THR A 135 5.80 -3.15 8.51
N VAL A 136 5.81 -3.16 7.18
CA VAL A 136 5.44 -2.02 6.34
C VAL A 136 4.37 -2.44 5.34
N TYR A 137 3.26 -1.70 5.30
CA TYR A 137 2.21 -1.87 4.30
C TYR A 137 2.49 -0.99 3.08
N GLU A 138 2.52 -1.61 1.93
CA GLU A 138 2.57 -0.98 0.61
C GLU A 138 1.24 -1.16 -0.09
N ASP A 139 0.71 -0.10 -0.71
CA ASP A 139 -0.53 -0.18 -1.48
C ASP A 139 -0.36 -1.03 -2.74
N GLY A 140 -1.30 -1.94 -2.98
CA GLY A 140 -1.24 -2.90 -4.07
C GLY A 140 -0.63 -4.24 -3.66
N GLY A 141 -0.63 -5.18 -4.59
CA GLY A 141 -0.19 -6.55 -4.36
C GLY A 141 -1.05 -7.55 -5.11
N TYR A 142 -1.01 -8.78 -4.70
CA TYR A 142 -1.78 -9.85 -5.33
C TYR A 142 -2.89 -10.34 -4.39
N THR A 143 -4.06 -10.62 -4.96
CA THR A 143 -5.19 -11.23 -4.25
C THR A 143 -5.71 -12.41 -5.05
N ARG A 144 -6.33 -13.39 -4.39
CA ARG A 144 -7.00 -14.46 -5.12
C ARG A 144 -8.31 -13.95 -5.69
N LEU A 145 -8.68 -14.43 -6.86
CA LEU A 145 -9.98 -14.13 -7.46
C LEU A 145 -11.14 -14.54 -6.53
N SER A 146 -10.96 -15.61 -5.74
CA SER A 146 -11.94 -16.06 -4.74
C SER A 146 -12.17 -15.02 -3.63
N ASP A 147 -11.13 -14.26 -3.23
CA ASP A 147 -11.22 -13.27 -2.16
C ASP A 147 -12.00 -12.01 -2.60
N GLU A 148 -12.01 -11.73 -3.91
CA GLU A 148 -12.69 -10.57 -4.50
C GLU A 148 -13.89 -10.94 -5.38
N LYS A 149 -14.37 -12.17 -5.27
CA LYS A 149 -15.42 -12.70 -6.13
C LYS A 149 -16.62 -11.77 -6.27
N GLU A 150 -17.15 -11.27 -5.16
CA GLU A 150 -18.36 -10.42 -5.16
C GLU A 150 -18.12 -9.09 -5.90
N GLN A 151 -16.93 -8.50 -5.75
CA GLN A 151 -16.56 -7.27 -6.42
C GLN A 151 -16.39 -7.48 -7.93
N ILE A 152 -15.76 -8.58 -8.31
CA ILE A 152 -15.50 -8.91 -9.71
C ILE A 152 -16.76 -9.36 -10.44
N GLU A 153 -17.65 -10.14 -9.79
CA GLU A 153 -18.93 -10.56 -10.36
C GLU A 153 -19.85 -9.39 -10.76
N ALA A 154 -19.70 -8.23 -10.11
CA ALA A 154 -20.41 -7.02 -10.51
C ALA A 154 -19.99 -6.51 -11.90
N HIS A 155 -18.84 -6.96 -12.42
CA HIS A 155 -18.21 -6.44 -13.65
C HIS A 155 -17.84 -7.51 -14.67
N ALA A 156 -17.74 -8.78 -14.26
CA ALA A 156 -17.37 -9.91 -15.11
C ALA A 156 -18.20 -11.14 -14.79
N ASP A 157 -18.48 -11.97 -15.79
CA ASP A 157 -19.16 -13.26 -15.61
C ASP A 157 -18.13 -14.30 -15.15
N LEU A 158 -18.22 -14.70 -13.89
CA LEU A 158 -17.38 -15.72 -13.28
C LEU A 158 -18.04 -17.13 -13.27
N SER A 159 -19.22 -17.28 -13.85
CA SER A 159 -19.97 -18.56 -13.80
C SER A 159 -19.26 -19.75 -14.45
N GLN A 160 -18.24 -19.49 -15.27
CA GLN A 160 -17.43 -20.51 -15.92
C GLN A 160 -16.30 -21.05 -15.03
N TYR A 161 -16.02 -20.43 -13.88
CA TYR A 161 -14.97 -20.82 -12.96
C TYR A 161 -15.55 -21.52 -11.73
N THR A 162 -14.90 -22.58 -11.30
CA THR A 162 -15.17 -23.21 -9.99
C THR A 162 -14.46 -22.43 -8.87
N GLU A 163 -14.87 -22.67 -7.62
CA GLU A 163 -14.19 -22.08 -6.45
C GLU A 163 -12.70 -22.44 -6.42
N GLU A 164 -12.36 -23.71 -6.73
CA GLU A 164 -10.98 -24.19 -6.76
C GLU A 164 -10.16 -23.46 -7.87
N GLU A 165 -10.75 -23.21 -9.02
CA GLU A 165 -10.08 -22.45 -10.09
C GLU A 165 -9.87 -21.00 -9.68
N MET A 166 -10.85 -20.37 -9.02
CA MET A 166 -10.74 -19.00 -8.52
C MET A 166 -9.69 -18.85 -7.41
N GLU A 167 -9.47 -19.86 -6.59
CA GLU A 167 -8.37 -19.88 -5.61
C GLU A 167 -6.98 -19.94 -6.26
N ASN A 168 -6.87 -20.43 -7.50
CA ASN A 168 -5.62 -20.54 -8.25
C ASN A 168 -5.41 -19.41 -9.27
N LEU A 169 -6.31 -18.44 -9.32
CA LEU A 169 -6.21 -17.26 -10.16
C LEU A 169 -5.94 -16.02 -9.30
N LEU A 170 -5.00 -15.19 -9.73
CA LEU A 170 -4.65 -13.96 -9.03
C LEU A 170 -5.13 -12.73 -9.78
N ILE A 171 -5.48 -11.72 -9.01
CA ILE A 171 -5.65 -10.34 -9.44
C ILE A 171 -4.40 -9.58 -9.02
N ASN A 172 -3.77 -8.91 -9.97
CA ASN A 172 -2.62 -8.05 -9.73
C ASN A 172 -3.10 -6.61 -9.55
N HIS A 173 -3.02 -6.10 -8.32
CA HIS A 173 -3.39 -4.72 -7.99
C HIS A 173 -2.16 -3.84 -8.00
N THR A 174 -2.12 -2.86 -8.89
CA THR A 174 -1.08 -1.84 -8.92
C THR A 174 -1.64 -0.49 -8.49
N PHE A 175 -0.81 0.33 -7.86
CA PHE A 175 -1.13 1.73 -7.57
C PHE A 175 -0.47 2.61 -8.62
N MET A 176 -1.28 3.26 -9.46
CA MET A 176 -0.82 4.08 -10.60
C MET A 176 0.14 3.33 -11.55
N GLY A 177 -0.03 2.01 -11.69
CA GLY A 177 0.82 1.16 -12.52
C GLY A 177 2.23 0.94 -11.99
N ALA A 178 2.52 1.35 -10.76
CA ALA A 178 3.83 1.20 -10.15
C ALA A 178 4.18 -0.29 -9.91
N GLU A 179 5.44 -0.64 -10.15
CA GLU A 179 5.95 -1.98 -9.87
C GLU A 179 5.96 -2.28 -8.36
N HIS A 180 5.67 -3.52 -8.00
CA HIS A 180 5.74 -4.00 -6.62
C HIS A 180 7.18 -4.08 -6.11
N SER A 181 7.31 -4.08 -4.78
CA SER A 181 8.54 -4.44 -4.09
C SER A 181 8.90 -5.91 -4.33
N ASN A 182 10.20 -6.23 -4.24
CA ASN A 182 10.69 -7.60 -4.32
C ASN A 182 11.44 -8.00 -3.05
N VAL A 183 11.36 -9.27 -2.70
CA VAL A 183 12.23 -9.85 -1.67
C VAL A 183 13.69 -9.74 -2.12
N GLY A 184 14.54 -9.23 -1.25
CA GLY A 184 15.94 -8.95 -1.51
C GLY A 184 16.25 -7.51 -1.95
N ASP A 185 15.22 -6.67 -2.17
CA ASP A 185 15.42 -5.26 -2.45
C ASP A 185 16.05 -4.55 -1.23
N THR A 186 17.10 -3.78 -1.47
CA THR A 186 17.60 -2.79 -0.51
C THR A 186 16.86 -1.47 -0.74
N VAL A 187 16.20 -0.96 0.29
CA VAL A 187 15.32 0.20 0.16
C VAL A 187 15.62 1.30 1.16
N ILE A 188 15.29 2.53 0.80
CA ILE A 188 15.04 3.63 1.74
C ILE A 188 13.54 3.89 1.71
N LEU A 189 12.91 3.85 2.90
CA LEU A 189 11.48 4.01 3.06
C LEU A 189 11.18 5.26 3.89
N PHE A 190 10.30 6.10 3.36
CA PHE A 190 9.68 7.21 4.06
C PHE A 190 8.33 6.73 4.59
N LEU A 191 8.18 6.65 5.89
CA LEU A 191 7.10 5.91 6.54
C LEU A 191 6.20 6.80 7.40
N LYS A 192 4.95 6.39 7.49
CA LYS A 192 3.94 6.84 8.45
C LYS A 192 3.59 5.71 9.40
N THR A 193 3.35 6.02 10.66
CA THR A 193 2.82 5.05 11.61
C THR A 193 1.35 4.75 11.30
N ASN A 194 0.94 3.49 11.51
CA ASN A 194 -0.46 3.04 11.41
C ASN A 194 -1.18 3.07 12.77
N GLU A 195 -0.64 3.79 13.74
CA GLU A 195 -1.17 3.85 15.10
C GLU A 195 -2.67 4.16 15.10
N GLY A 196 -3.44 3.32 15.77
CA GLY A 196 -4.90 3.43 15.85
C GLY A 196 -5.67 3.01 14.59
N SER A 197 -5.00 2.44 13.58
CA SER A 197 -5.63 1.85 12.40
C SER A 197 -5.86 0.34 12.59
N ILE A 198 -6.63 -0.26 11.67
CA ILE A 198 -6.83 -1.72 11.61
C ILE A 198 -5.53 -2.49 11.30
N LEU A 199 -4.49 -1.80 10.81
CA LEU A 199 -3.20 -2.37 10.46
C LEU A 199 -2.25 -2.51 11.67
N GLY A 200 -2.71 -2.08 12.86
CA GLY A 200 -1.98 -2.26 14.13
C GLY A 200 -0.65 -1.52 14.23
N ASP A 201 0.25 -2.09 15.03
CA ASP A 201 1.60 -1.54 15.27
C ASP A 201 2.50 -1.82 14.06
N SER A 202 2.31 -1.05 13.01
CA SER A 202 3.02 -1.18 11.75
C SER A 202 3.20 0.18 11.09
N TYR A 203 3.81 0.18 9.93
CA TYR A 203 4.03 1.38 9.12
C TYR A 203 3.35 1.25 7.77
N ARG A 204 3.12 2.37 7.12
CA ARG A 204 2.75 2.46 5.71
C ARG A 204 3.71 3.39 4.99
N ILE A 205 3.92 3.17 3.71
CA ILE A 205 4.76 4.03 2.89
C ILE A 205 4.07 5.39 2.73
N ASN A 206 4.78 6.47 3.02
CA ASN A 206 4.28 7.83 2.84
C ASN A 206 4.12 8.13 1.33
N CYS A 207 3.04 8.79 0.93
CA CYS A 207 2.67 8.97 -0.48
C CYS A 207 2.44 7.65 -1.23
N SER A 208 1.80 6.66 -0.57
CA SER A 208 1.62 5.34 -1.16
C SER A 208 2.98 4.72 -1.55
N VAL A 209 3.11 4.13 -2.71
CA VAL A 209 4.36 3.48 -3.19
C VAL A 209 5.52 4.47 -3.43
N PHE A 210 5.25 5.77 -3.54
CA PHE A 210 6.27 6.77 -3.97
C PHE A 210 7.22 7.21 -2.86
N GLY A 211 6.97 6.84 -1.61
CA GLY A 211 7.93 7.01 -0.51
C GLY A 211 8.97 5.89 -0.43
N ARG A 212 8.99 4.98 -1.40
CA ARG A 212 9.97 3.92 -1.54
C ARG A 212 11.05 4.31 -2.56
N TYR A 213 12.31 4.15 -2.15
CA TYR A 213 13.49 4.32 -2.99
C TYR A 213 14.26 3.01 -2.99
N THR A 214 14.25 2.28 -4.09
CA THR A 214 14.92 0.97 -4.25
C THR A 214 16.32 1.14 -4.82
N LEU A 215 17.31 0.54 -4.18
CA LEU A 215 18.71 0.61 -4.63
C LEU A 215 18.90 -0.19 -5.92
N ASN A 216 19.35 0.49 -6.95
CA ASN A 216 19.78 -0.12 -8.21
C ASN A 216 21.20 0.36 -8.53
N LYS A 217 22.20 -0.50 -8.34
CA LYS A 217 23.63 -0.17 -8.47
C LYS A 217 24.03 1.01 -7.56
N ASP A 218 24.30 2.16 -8.15
CA ASP A 218 24.77 3.36 -7.46
C ASP A 218 23.70 4.45 -7.33
N SER A 219 22.44 4.11 -7.58
CA SER A 219 21.31 5.02 -7.49
C SER A 219 20.14 4.38 -6.75
N TYR A 220 19.38 5.19 -6.04
CA TYR A 220 18.07 4.85 -5.55
C TYR A 220 17.02 5.29 -6.58
N ILE A 221 16.09 4.39 -6.87
CA ILE A 221 15.04 4.58 -7.88
C ILE A 221 13.69 4.52 -7.21
N ARG A 222 12.82 5.49 -7.48
CA ARG A 222 11.41 5.48 -7.11
C ARG A 222 10.62 4.67 -8.15
N PRO A 223 9.49 4.07 -7.76
CA PRO A 223 8.59 3.44 -8.72
C PRO A 223 8.18 4.42 -9.83
N GLU A 224 8.26 3.96 -11.05
CA GLU A 224 7.65 4.67 -12.17
C GLU A 224 6.13 4.49 -12.10
N PHE A 225 5.39 5.47 -12.59
CA PHE A 225 3.95 5.39 -12.66
C PHE A 225 3.47 5.59 -14.11
N ILE A 226 2.41 4.89 -14.45
CA ILE A 226 1.81 4.96 -15.76
C ILE A 226 0.54 5.82 -15.66
N VAL A 227 0.56 6.98 -16.29
CA VAL A 227 -0.65 7.77 -16.48
C VAL A 227 -1.31 7.32 -17.77
N GLU A 228 -2.45 6.66 -17.66
CA GLU A 228 -3.23 6.34 -18.85
C GLU A 228 -3.82 7.63 -19.44
N ASN A 229 -3.33 8.00 -20.63
CA ASN A 229 -3.64 9.26 -21.34
C ASN A 229 -5.04 9.32 -22.00
N ASP A 230 -6.00 8.52 -21.59
CA ASP A 230 -7.30 8.46 -22.24
C ASP A 230 -8.28 9.60 -21.86
N ASN A 231 -7.91 10.40 -20.88
CA ASN A 231 -8.70 11.57 -20.52
C ASN A 231 -7.81 12.82 -20.37
N PRO A 232 -7.80 13.71 -21.37
CA PRO A 232 -6.99 14.95 -21.32
C PRO A 232 -7.36 15.88 -20.16
N GLU A 233 -8.53 15.74 -19.53
CA GLU A 233 -8.91 16.53 -18.34
C GLU A 233 -8.22 16.03 -17.07
N LYS A 234 -7.79 14.76 -17.02
CA LYS A 234 -7.00 14.21 -15.91
C LYS A 234 -5.52 14.63 -15.97
N ILE A 235 -5.01 15.05 -17.12
CA ILE A 235 -3.61 15.46 -17.34
C ILE A 235 -3.24 16.70 -16.49
N THR A 236 -4.21 17.52 -16.10
CA THR A 236 -3.93 18.73 -15.32
C THR A 236 -3.41 18.48 -13.92
N THR A 237 -3.66 17.30 -13.36
CA THR A 237 -3.16 16.94 -12.01
C THR A 237 -1.69 16.48 -12.05
N TYR A 238 -1.19 16.06 -13.22
CA TYR A 238 0.17 15.54 -13.43
C TYR A 238 1.00 16.40 -14.39
N SER A 239 0.61 17.66 -14.58
CA SER A 239 1.25 18.58 -15.55
C SER A 239 2.73 18.91 -15.24
N ASN A 240 3.24 18.52 -14.08
CA ASN A 240 4.62 18.77 -13.66
C ASN A 240 5.47 17.49 -13.59
N MET A 241 5.09 16.42 -14.30
CA MET A 241 5.82 15.15 -14.26
C MET A 241 7.25 15.21 -14.77
N ASP A 242 7.54 16.17 -15.65
CA ASP A 242 8.91 16.42 -16.12
C ASP A 242 9.87 16.85 -15.00
N THR A 243 9.35 17.21 -13.83
CA THR A 243 10.13 17.60 -12.65
C THR A 243 10.22 16.50 -11.60
N PHE A 244 9.58 15.35 -11.83
CA PHE A 244 9.58 14.26 -10.86
C PHE A 244 10.93 13.54 -10.85
N GLU A 245 11.57 13.50 -9.68
CA GLU A 245 12.86 12.86 -9.49
C GLU A 245 12.67 11.35 -9.28
N PHE A 246 12.78 10.57 -10.35
CA PHE A 246 12.70 9.11 -10.29
C PHE A 246 13.98 8.45 -9.78
N SER A 247 15.13 9.12 -9.91
CA SER A 247 16.42 8.55 -9.56
C SER A 247 17.31 9.56 -8.85
N VAL A 248 17.93 9.13 -7.77
CA VAL A 248 18.88 9.93 -6.99
C VAL A 248 20.13 9.10 -6.72
N SER A 249 21.33 9.69 -6.79
CA SER A 249 22.55 8.94 -6.51
C SER A 249 22.57 8.47 -5.05
N LYS A 250 23.09 7.26 -4.82
CA LYS A 250 23.17 6.64 -3.49
C LYS A 250 23.87 7.55 -2.48
N SER A 251 25.03 8.08 -2.84
CA SER A 251 25.81 8.95 -1.94
C SER A 251 25.03 10.22 -1.59
N MET A 252 24.39 10.87 -2.58
CA MET A 252 23.64 12.09 -2.34
C MET A 252 22.47 11.86 -1.40
N LEU A 253 21.70 10.78 -1.57
CA LEU A 253 20.54 10.49 -0.73
C LEU A 253 20.97 10.15 0.70
N GLU A 254 21.96 9.23 0.85
CA GLU A 254 22.42 8.81 2.18
C GLU A 254 23.14 9.96 2.92
N ASP A 255 23.87 10.84 2.23
CA ASP A 255 24.49 12.02 2.82
C ASP A 255 23.43 13.03 3.31
N LYS A 256 22.41 13.33 2.52
CA LYS A 256 21.31 14.22 2.90
C LYS A 256 20.57 13.69 4.13
N LEU A 257 20.22 12.41 4.15
CA LEU A 257 19.52 11.79 5.26
C LEU A 257 20.37 11.71 6.54
N SER A 258 21.68 11.61 6.41
CA SER A 258 22.60 11.57 7.55
C SER A 258 22.78 12.92 8.26
N GLN A 259 22.26 14.00 7.69
CA GLN A 259 22.32 15.36 8.24
C GLN A 259 21.04 15.74 9.01
N GLN A 260 20.02 14.87 8.99
CA GLN A 260 18.79 15.00 9.75
C GLN A 260 19.04 14.66 11.22
#